data_f508bd4bd979d8843a7e4b2796239c62
#
_entry.id   f508bd4bd979d8843a7e4b2796239c62
#
_cell.length_a   1.000
_cell.length_b   1.000
_cell.length_c   1.000
_cell.angle_alpha   90.00
_cell.angle_beta   90.00
_cell.angle_gamma   90.00
#
_symmetry.space_group_name_H-M   'P 1'
#
loop_
_entity.id
_entity.type
_entity.pdbx_description
1 polymer ?
#
loop_
_entity_poly.entity_id
_entity_poly.type
_entity_poly.pdbx_seq_one_letter_code
_entity_poly.pdbx_strand_id
1 'polypeptide(L)'
;MEKKFKRTTVTSALPYANGPVHIGHLAGVYVPADIYVRYLRLKKEDVLFIGGSDEHGVPITIRAKKEGVTPQDVVDRYHYLIKKSFEEFGISFDVYSRTTSKTHHQLASDFFKTLYNKGEFIEKRDKSNA
;
A
#
# COMPACT_ATOMS: atom_id res chain seq x y z
N MET A 1 1.34 -30.55 19.13
CA MET A 1 2.55 -29.96 18.51
C MET A 1 2.16 -28.58 17.99
N GLU A 2 2.72 -27.50 18.55
CA GLU A 2 2.55 -26.17 17.98
C GLU A 2 3.17 -26.12 16.59
N LYS A 3 2.39 -25.70 15.60
CA LYS A 3 2.86 -25.53 14.23
C LYS A 3 3.80 -24.34 14.18
N LYS A 4 5.11 -24.57 14.19
CA LYS A 4 6.10 -23.49 14.08
C LYS A 4 6.18 -23.04 12.63
N PHE A 5 5.70 -21.85 12.34
CA PHE A 5 5.83 -21.25 11.02
C PHE A 5 7.29 -20.92 10.73
N LYS A 6 7.71 -21.04 9.46
CA LYS A 6 9.07 -20.69 9.05
C LYS A 6 9.33 -19.18 9.09
N ARG A 7 8.31 -18.39 8.76
CA ARG A 7 8.38 -16.93 8.65
C ARG A 7 7.02 -16.33 8.97
N THR A 8 7.03 -15.15 9.56
CA THR A 8 5.85 -14.30 9.75
C THR A 8 5.96 -13.12 8.80
N THR A 9 4.97 -12.92 7.93
CA THR A 9 4.85 -11.70 7.13
C THR A 9 3.80 -10.81 7.76
N VAL A 10 4.20 -9.58 8.07
CA VAL A 10 3.31 -8.54 8.61
C VAL A 10 3.07 -7.50 7.52
N THR A 11 1.82 -7.19 7.28
CA THR A 11 1.40 -6.12 6.37
C THR A 11 0.52 -5.13 7.11
N SER A 12 0.50 -3.89 6.66
CA SER A 12 -0.40 -2.85 7.14
C SER A 12 -1.18 -2.25 5.97
N ALA A 13 -2.31 -1.61 6.26
CA ALA A 13 -3.09 -0.93 5.24
C ALA A 13 -2.23 0.08 4.49
N LEU A 14 -2.37 0.14 3.17
CA LEU A 14 -1.64 1.08 2.33
C LEU A 14 -2.23 2.50 2.51
N PRO A 15 -1.43 3.50 2.90
CA PRO A 15 -1.91 4.88 2.93
C PRO A 15 -2.13 5.39 1.50
N TYR A 16 -3.20 6.14 1.32
CA TYR A 16 -3.54 6.69 0.02
C TYR A 16 -2.66 7.89 -0.32
N ALA A 17 -1.96 7.84 -1.46
CA ALA A 17 -0.96 8.83 -1.85
C ALA A 17 -1.57 10.13 -2.42
N ASN A 18 -2.51 10.74 -1.70
CA ASN A 18 -3.12 12.02 -2.03
C ASN A 18 -3.02 13.07 -0.91
N GLY A 19 -2.31 12.76 0.17
CA GLY A 19 -2.11 13.63 1.31
C GLY A 19 -1.08 13.07 2.30
N PRO A 20 -0.66 13.87 3.29
CA PRO A 20 0.22 13.40 4.35
C PRO A 20 -0.51 12.42 5.28
N VAL A 21 0.27 11.56 5.95
CA VAL A 21 -0.24 10.79 7.08
C VAL A 21 -0.45 11.71 8.29
N HIS A 22 -1.37 11.35 9.16
CA HIS A 22 -1.65 12.06 10.41
C HIS A 22 -1.63 11.10 11.59
N ILE A 23 -1.75 11.64 12.80
CA ILE A 23 -1.65 10.87 14.05
C ILE A 23 -2.61 9.67 14.10
N GLY A 24 -3.82 9.78 13.52
CA GLY A 24 -4.76 8.67 13.45
C GLY A 24 -4.26 7.49 12.61
N HIS A 25 -3.55 7.76 11.50
CA HIS A 25 -2.89 6.71 10.73
C HIS A 25 -1.77 6.04 11.52
N LEU A 26 -0.93 6.85 12.18
CA LEU A 26 0.21 6.34 12.96
C LEU A 26 -0.26 5.50 14.14
N ALA A 27 -1.12 6.06 14.99
CA ALA A 27 -1.58 5.42 16.21
C ALA A 27 -2.52 4.22 15.95
N GLY A 28 -3.33 4.28 14.89
CA GLY A 28 -4.32 3.26 14.59
C GLY A 28 -3.77 2.04 13.83
N VAL A 29 -2.70 2.22 13.05
CA VAL A 29 -2.22 1.19 12.12
C VAL A 29 -0.72 0.94 12.24
N TYR A 30 0.12 1.95 11.96
CA TYR A 30 1.54 1.72 11.69
C TYR A 30 2.36 1.50 12.95
N VAL A 31 2.10 2.25 14.02
CA VAL A 31 2.78 2.06 15.31
C VAL A 31 2.41 0.71 15.94
N PRO A 32 1.14 0.30 16.02
CA PRO A 32 0.80 -1.03 16.52
C PRO A 32 1.43 -2.17 15.72
N ALA A 33 1.46 -2.06 14.38
CA ALA A 33 2.10 -3.06 13.53
C ALA A 33 3.61 -3.13 13.79
N ASP A 34 4.29 -1.98 13.90
CA ASP A 34 5.72 -1.90 14.18
C ASP A 34 6.08 -2.45 15.57
N ILE A 35 5.28 -2.17 16.58
CA ILE A 35 5.45 -2.74 17.93
C ILE A 35 5.40 -4.27 17.86
N TYR A 36 4.41 -4.82 17.17
CA TYR A 36 4.28 -6.28 17.00
C TYR A 36 5.47 -6.87 16.26
N VAL A 37 5.93 -6.24 15.18
CA VAL A 37 7.12 -6.67 14.43
C VAL A 37 8.38 -6.66 15.31
N ARG A 38 8.58 -5.58 16.07
CA ARG A 38 9.72 -5.47 17.00
C ARG A 38 9.67 -6.54 18.08
N TYR A 39 8.49 -6.83 18.62
CA TYR A 39 8.30 -7.92 19.57
C TYR A 39 8.74 -9.27 18.99
N LEU A 40 8.31 -9.59 17.77
CA LEU A 40 8.69 -10.84 17.11
C LEU A 40 10.20 -10.91 16.82
N ARG A 41 10.80 -9.78 16.40
CA ARG A 41 12.26 -9.68 16.19
C ARG A 41 13.06 -9.88 17.48
N LEU A 42 12.57 -9.33 18.59
CA LEU A 42 13.17 -9.58 19.92
C LEU A 42 13.13 -11.04 20.31
N LYS A 43 12.08 -11.75 19.92
CA LYS A 43 11.98 -13.22 20.07
C LYS A 43 12.86 -14.00 19.09
N LYS A 44 13.61 -13.30 18.22
CA LYS A 44 14.45 -13.90 17.17
C LYS A 44 13.65 -14.72 16.14
N GLU A 45 12.41 -14.34 15.92
CA GLU A 45 11.59 -14.93 14.85
C GLU A 45 11.93 -14.31 13.49
N ASP A 46 11.83 -15.09 12.41
CA ASP A 46 12.00 -14.59 11.04
C ASP A 46 10.76 -13.80 10.63
N VAL A 47 10.89 -12.48 10.56
CA VAL A 47 9.77 -11.55 10.30
C VAL A 47 10.09 -10.67 9.11
N LEU A 48 9.13 -10.53 8.21
CA LEU A 48 9.15 -9.60 7.10
C LEU A 48 8.01 -8.59 7.27
N PHE A 49 8.34 -7.30 7.39
CA PHE A 49 7.37 -6.22 7.50
C PHE A 49 7.29 -5.42 6.20
N ILE A 50 6.13 -5.49 5.54
CA ILE A 50 5.89 -4.91 4.22
C ILE A 50 4.84 -3.82 4.32
N GLY A 51 5.15 -2.65 3.77
CA GLY A 51 4.23 -1.54 3.56
C GLY A 51 4.32 -0.98 2.15
N GLY A 52 3.54 0.03 1.88
CA GLY A 52 3.54 0.73 0.60
C GLY A 52 2.46 1.79 0.55
N SER A 53 2.42 2.57 -0.52
CA SER A 53 1.37 3.56 -0.80
C SER A 53 0.39 3.07 -1.86
N ASP A 54 -0.90 3.38 -1.65
CA ASP A 54 -1.94 3.23 -2.65
C ASP A 54 -1.98 4.48 -3.53
N GLU A 55 -1.77 4.28 -4.85
CA GLU A 55 -1.47 5.35 -5.79
C GLU A 55 -2.44 5.43 -6.98
N HIS A 56 -3.58 4.75 -6.90
CA HIS A 56 -4.59 4.74 -7.95
C HIS A 56 -5.91 5.31 -7.46
N GLY A 57 -6.63 5.99 -8.36
CA GLY A 57 -8.01 6.41 -8.12
C GLY A 57 -8.32 7.86 -8.53
N VAL A 58 -9.60 8.13 -8.66
CA VAL A 58 -10.16 9.41 -9.14
C VAL A 58 -9.71 10.64 -8.33
N PRO A 59 -9.61 10.60 -6.99
CA PRO A 59 -9.18 11.77 -6.21
C PRO A 59 -7.78 12.26 -6.58
N ILE A 60 -6.86 11.37 -6.97
CA ILE A 60 -5.51 11.74 -7.43
C ILE A 60 -5.60 12.50 -8.77
N THR A 61 -6.41 12.01 -9.70
CA THR A 61 -6.63 12.68 -10.99
C THR A 61 -7.25 14.06 -10.83
N ILE A 62 -8.23 14.21 -9.93
CA ILE A 62 -8.86 15.50 -9.64
C ILE A 62 -7.83 16.46 -9.05
N ARG A 63 -7.00 15.99 -8.11
CA ARG A 63 -5.95 16.81 -7.51
C ARG A 63 -4.92 17.25 -8.53
N ALA A 64 -4.45 16.35 -9.38
CA ALA A 64 -3.52 16.64 -10.45
C ALA A 64 -4.05 17.74 -11.38
N LYS A 65 -5.32 17.67 -11.79
CA LYS A 65 -5.97 18.71 -12.59
C LYS A 65 -6.03 20.07 -11.88
N LYS A 66 -6.34 20.09 -10.57
CA LYS A 66 -6.39 21.34 -9.78
C LYS A 66 -5.01 21.97 -9.63
N GLU A 67 -3.97 21.18 -9.52
CA GLU A 67 -2.60 21.64 -9.32
C GLU A 67 -1.85 21.89 -10.65
N GLY A 68 -2.43 21.51 -11.80
CA GLY A 68 -1.80 21.66 -13.12
C GLY A 68 -0.59 20.73 -13.33
N VAL A 69 -0.58 19.55 -12.68
CA VAL A 69 0.49 18.57 -12.75
C VAL A 69 -0.06 17.21 -13.21
N THR A 70 0.82 16.23 -13.43
CA THR A 70 0.38 14.87 -13.76
C THR A 70 -0.06 14.10 -12.51
N PRO A 71 -0.93 13.07 -12.65
CA PRO A 71 -1.23 12.17 -11.55
C PRO A 71 0.02 11.53 -10.94
N GLN A 72 1.04 11.21 -11.77
CA GLN A 72 2.30 10.64 -11.31
C GLN A 72 3.06 11.61 -10.40
N ASP A 73 3.11 12.91 -10.72
CA ASP A 73 3.77 13.91 -9.89
C ASP A 73 3.12 14.01 -8.49
N VAL A 74 1.78 13.88 -8.43
CA VAL A 74 1.05 13.87 -7.16
C VAL A 74 1.46 12.68 -6.32
N VAL A 75 1.39 11.46 -6.88
CA VAL A 75 1.69 10.24 -6.11
C VAL A 75 3.16 10.14 -5.74
N ASP A 76 4.09 10.59 -6.59
CA ASP A 76 5.52 10.61 -6.28
C ASP A 76 5.82 11.51 -5.08
N ARG A 77 5.24 12.70 -5.05
CA ARG A 77 5.38 13.63 -3.92
C ARG A 77 4.85 13.03 -2.62
N TYR A 78 3.63 12.46 -2.64
CA TYR A 78 3.04 11.92 -1.42
C TYR A 78 3.64 10.58 -1.00
N HIS A 79 4.03 9.73 -1.94
CA HIS A 79 4.79 8.52 -1.62
C HIS A 79 6.07 8.87 -0.85
N TYR A 80 6.86 9.83 -1.36
CA TYR A 80 8.08 10.26 -0.70
C TYR A 80 7.81 10.88 0.69
N LEU A 81 6.82 11.76 0.78
CA LEU A 81 6.45 12.41 2.05
C LEU A 81 6.02 11.38 3.11
N ILE A 82 5.17 10.44 2.74
CA ILE A 82 4.65 9.40 3.63
C ILE A 82 5.80 8.47 4.07
N LYS A 83 6.61 8.01 3.13
CA LYS A 83 7.77 7.18 3.41
C LYS A 83 8.72 7.85 4.39
N LYS A 84 9.07 9.10 4.14
CA LYS A 84 9.92 9.90 5.02
C LYS A 84 9.31 10.06 6.41
N SER A 85 8.00 10.32 6.50
CA SER A 85 7.30 10.39 7.80
C SER A 85 7.42 9.10 8.60
N PHE A 86 7.31 7.94 7.95
CA PHE A 86 7.49 6.66 8.62
C PHE A 86 8.94 6.44 9.07
N GLU A 87 9.92 6.82 8.25
CA GLU A 87 11.35 6.75 8.61
C GLU A 87 11.65 7.64 9.82
N GLU A 88 11.19 8.89 9.83
CA GLU A 88 11.34 9.83 10.94
C GLU A 88 10.65 9.38 12.23
N PHE A 89 9.52 8.68 12.08
CA PHE A 89 8.80 8.09 13.22
C PHE A 89 9.39 6.74 13.68
N GLY A 90 10.39 6.23 12.96
CA GLY A 90 11.09 4.99 13.28
C GLY A 90 10.30 3.73 12.98
N ILE A 91 9.28 3.78 12.09
CA ILE A 91 8.56 2.57 11.63
C ILE A 91 9.50 1.70 10.80
N SER A 92 9.69 0.45 11.24
CA SER A 92 10.78 -0.41 10.77
C SER A 92 10.37 -1.34 9.61
N PHE A 93 9.77 -0.80 8.55
CA PHE A 93 9.50 -1.58 7.34
C PHE A 93 10.78 -2.19 6.76
N ASP A 94 10.75 -3.47 6.40
CA ASP A 94 11.80 -4.09 5.59
C ASP A 94 11.66 -3.66 4.13
N VAL A 95 10.41 -3.53 3.66
CA VAL A 95 10.08 -3.06 2.31
C VAL A 95 8.94 -2.05 2.39
N TYR A 96 9.18 -0.85 1.89
CA TYR A 96 8.12 0.13 1.64
C TYR A 96 8.01 0.37 0.14
N SER A 97 7.00 -0.23 -0.49
CA SER A 97 6.77 -0.24 -1.94
C SER A 97 5.64 0.73 -2.35
N ARG A 98 5.11 0.55 -3.54
CA ARG A 98 4.04 1.39 -4.10
C ARG A 98 3.23 0.63 -5.15
N THR A 99 1.95 0.96 -5.31
CA THR A 99 1.08 0.28 -6.28
C THR A 99 1.39 0.66 -7.74
N THR A 100 2.11 1.76 -8.00
CA THR A 100 2.62 2.10 -9.34
C THR A 100 3.93 1.39 -9.71
N SER A 101 4.47 0.50 -8.86
CA SER A 101 5.66 -0.27 -9.21
C SER A 101 5.40 -1.22 -10.38
N LYS A 102 6.43 -1.46 -11.19
CA LYS A 102 6.36 -2.40 -12.33
C LYS A 102 5.91 -3.80 -11.90
N THR A 103 6.43 -4.28 -10.77
CA THR A 103 6.08 -5.59 -10.21
C THR A 103 4.59 -5.65 -9.86
N HIS A 104 4.07 -4.61 -9.19
CA HIS A 104 2.66 -4.57 -8.83
C HIS A 104 1.77 -4.53 -10.08
N HIS A 105 2.08 -3.68 -11.07
CA HIS A 105 1.34 -3.61 -12.34
C HIS A 105 1.30 -4.95 -13.05
N GLN A 106 2.44 -5.64 -13.14
CA GLN A 106 2.51 -6.96 -13.78
C GLN A 106 1.62 -7.97 -13.04
N LEU A 107 1.81 -8.11 -11.74
CA LEU A 107 1.07 -9.10 -10.94
C LEU A 107 -0.43 -8.81 -10.89
N ALA A 108 -0.84 -7.55 -10.72
CA ALA A 108 -2.25 -7.17 -10.72
C ALA A 108 -2.92 -7.44 -12.08
N SER A 109 -2.21 -7.12 -13.19
CA SER A 109 -2.70 -7.40 -14.54
C SER A 109 -2.84 -8.91 -14.81
N ASP A 110 -1.88 -9.69 -14.39
CA ASP A 110 -1.89 -11.15 -14.58
C ASP A 110 -2.99 -11.81 -13.72
N PHE A 111 -3.18 -11.30 -12.50
CA PHE A 111 -4.26 -11.76 -11.63
C PHE A 111 -5.63 -11.44 -12.24
N PHE A 112 -5.84 -10.21 -12.71
CA PHE A 112 -7.08 -9.81 -13.39
C PHE A 112 -7.37 -10.69 -14.62
N LYS A 113 -6.38 -10.85 -15.51
CA LYS A 113 -6.51 -11.69 -16.72
C LYS A 113 -6.85 -13.14 -16.38
N THR A 114 -6.25 -13.66 -15.32
CA THR A 114 -6.51 -15.03 -14.87
C THR A 114 -7.98 -15.21 -14.47
N LEU A 115 -8.53 -14.27 -13.69
CA LEU A 115 -9.93 -14.30 -13.28
C LEU A 115 -10.88 -14.06 -14.47
N TYR A 116 -10.53 -13.13 -15.35
CA TYR A 116 -11.31 -12.86 -16.56
C TYR A 116 -11.43 -14.11 -17.46
N ASN A 117 -10.30 -14.77 -17.71
CA ASN A 117 -10.26 -15.98 -18.53
C ASN A 117 -10.98 -17.17 -17.88
N LYS A 118 -11.19 -17.16 -16.57
CA LYS A 118 -12.01 -18.15 -15.85
C LYS A 118 -13.50 -17.84 -15.89
N GLY A 119 -13.91 -16.71 -16.45
CA GLY A 119 -15.33 -16.30 -16.50
C GLY A 119 -15.88 -15.82 -15.16
N GLU A 120 -15.03 -15.37 -14.23
CA GLU A 120 -15.44 -14.92 -12.90
C GLU A 120 -16.03 -13.50 -12.90
N PHE A 121 -16.02 -12.80 -14.04
CA PHE A 121 -16.57 -11.45 -14.18
C PHE A 121 -17.90 -11.43 -14.90
N ILE A 122 -18.79 -10.56 -14.43
CA ILE A 122 -20.05 -10.23 -15.10
C ILE A 122 -19.91 -8.84 -15.72
N GLU A 123 -20.09 -8.76 -17.04
CA GLU A 123 -20.11 -7.47 -17.73
C GLU A 123 -21.48 -6.79 -17.54
N LYS A 124 -21.47 -5.58 -16.98
CA LYS A 124 -22.65 -4.74 -16.84
C LYS A 124 -22.40 -3.40 -17.51
N ARG A 125 -23.31 -3.01 -18.41
CA ARG A 125 -23.29 -1.68 -19.02
C ARG A 125 -24.17 -0.76 -18.20
N ASP A 126 -23.59 0.19 -17.51
CA ASP A 126 -24.31 1.30 -16.90
C ASP A 126 -24.31 2.49 -17.85
N LYS A 127 -25.47 3.13 -18.03
CA LYS A 127 -25.56 4.43 -18.69
C LYS A 127 -25.02 5.45 -17.67
N SER A 128 -23.72 5.79 -17.73
CA SER A 128 -23.23 6.96 -17.03
C SER A 128 -23.82 8.18 -17.72
N ASN A 129 -24.66 8.93 -17.04
CA ASN A 129 -24.99 10.28 -17.48
C ASN A 129 -23.68 11.09 -17.41
N ALA A 130 -23.18 11.48 -18.59
CA ALA A 130 -22.02 12.34 -18.75
C ALA A 130 -22.32 13.74 -18.22
#